data_9734c9ffc0176f89ea430e47bc30dde0
#
_entry.id   9734c9ffc0176f89ea430e47bc30dde0
#
_cell.length_a   1.000
_cell.length_b   1.000
_cell.length_c   1.000
_cell.angle_alpha   90.00
_cell.angle_beta   90.00
_cell.angle_gamma   90.00
#
_symmetry.space_group_name_H-M   'P 1'
#
loop_
_entity.id
_entity.type
_entity.pdbx_description
1 polymer ?
#
loop_
_entity_poly.entity_id
_entity_poly.type
_entity_poly.pdbx_seq_one_letter_code
_entity_poly.pdbx_strand_id
1 'polypeptide(L)'
;LIEGVKDSKKISEKKRLELFDMILEGALDIGIGIVHEKKIDEINILQATYLAMKISIGNLKIKPDILLIDGKRADIHHIEQKNIIKGDSLSYTIAAASIVAKVIRDKMMLEYSKVFPEYNFHKHKGYGTKFHINAIGQHKASPIHRKSFKPISEHLPTIKDYTKNKKMNLLGKQLVASYLIKKNYKIIIFNNQYDLICRKNKVIIIAKIEVLLNNETINSKIESNKLNFDVNMKDFLSTLKI
;
A
#
# COMPACT_ATOMS: atom_id res chain seq x y z
N LEU A 1 -4.67 21.05 -21.67
CA LEU A 1 -4.35 19.62 -21.74
C LEU A 1 -2.84 19.43 -21.63
N ILE A 2 -2.40 18.45 -20.85
CA ILE A 2 -0.99 18.10 -20.66
C ILE A 2 -0.61 17.08 -21.74
N GLU A 3 0.37 17.44 -22.58
CA GLU A 3 0.82 16.57 -23.67
C GLU A 3 1.45 15.28 -23.14
N GLY A 4 1.17 14.15 -23.78
CA GLY A 4 1.71 12.84 -23.44
C GLY A 4 0.94 12.08 -22.36
N VAL A 5 -0.14 12.63 -21.80
CA VAL A 5 -1.04 11.89 -20.89
C VAL A 5 -1.76 10.80 -21.67
N LYS A 6 -1.48 9.55 -21.33
CA LYS A 6 -2.09 8.33 -21.88
C LYS A 6 -1.99 7.19 -20.87
N ASP A 7 -2.46 6.00 -21.23
CA ASP A 7 -2.40 4.80 -20.41
C ASP A 7 -1.06 4.68 -19.64
N SER A 8 -1.12 4.68 -18.32
CA SER A 8 0.03 4.72 -17.42
C SER A 8 1.00 3.55 -17.58
N LYS A 9 0.54 2.44 -18.18
CA LYS A 9 1.34 1.24 -18.45
C LYS A 9 2.15 1.36 -19.74
N LYS A 10 1.76 2.28 -20.64
CA LYS A 10 2.40 2.49 -21.95
C LYS A 10 3.46 3.60 -21.94
N ILE A 11 3.74 4.20 -20.79
CA ILE A 11 4.74 5.25 -20.63
C ILE A 11 5.84 4.81 -19.65
N SER A 12 7.07 5.30 -19.87
CA SER A 12 8.21 5.00 -18.98
C SER A 12 7.97 5.54 -17.56
N GLU A 13 8.67 4.99 -16.57
CA GLU A 13 8.59 5.45 -15.18
C GLU A 13 9.00 6.94 -15.08
N LYS A 14 10.08 7.35 -15.78
CA LYS A 14 10.55 8.74 -15.81
C LYS A 14 9.45 9.66 -16.34
N LYS A 15 8.89 9.37 -17.51
CA LYS A 15 7.83 10.19 -18.12
C LYS A 15 6.57 10.23 -17.25
N ARG A 16 6.25 9.13 -16.57
CA ARG A 16 5.11 9.06 -15.65
C ARG A 16 5.29 9.98 -14.44
N LEU A 17 6.51 10.09 -13.91
CA LEU A 17 6.81 11.01 -12.80
C LEU A 17 6.71 12.47 -13.24
N GLU A 18 7.25 12.80 -14.42
CA GLU A 18 7.11 14.16 -14.99
C GLU A 18 5.62 14.53 -15.17
N LEU A 19 4.84 13.65 -15.78
CA LEU A 19 3.40 13.87 -15.98
C LEU A 19 2.62 13.94 -14.66
N PHE A 20 3.04 13.17 -13.65
CA PHE A 20 2.43 13.20 -12.32
C PHE A 20 2.51 14.60 -11.70
N ASP A 21 3.68 15.24 -11.73
CA ASP A 21 3.87 16.58 -11.17
C ASP A 21 3.04 17.62 -11.96
N MET A 22 3.05 17.54 -13.30
CA MET A 22 2.22 18.40 -14.14
C MET A 22 0.70 18.22 -13.89
N ILE A 23 0.25 16.97 -13.64
CA ILE A 23 -1.17 16.71 -13.31
C ILE A 23 -1.52 17.30 -11.94
N LEU A 24 -0.63 17.20 -10.95
CA LEU A 24 -0.86 17.79 -9.63
C LEU A 24 -0.99 19.32 -9.69
N GLU A 25 -0.23 19.97 -10.56
CA GLU A 25 -0.29 21.43 -10.76
C GLU A 25 -1.52 21.86 -11.56
N GLY A 26 -1.92 21.07 -12.56
CA GLY A 26 -2.98 21.44 -13.50
C GLY A 26 -4.40 20.96 -13.13
N ALA A 27 -4.55 20.07 -12.15
CA ALA A 27 -5.86 19.60 -11.73
C ALA A 27 -6.53 20.58 -10.76
N LEU A 28 -7.83 20.78 -10.92
CA LEU A 28 -8.61 21.61 -9.98
C LEU A 28 -8.61 21.02 -8.57
N ASP A 29 -8.69 19.70 -8.47
CA ASP A 29 -8.61 18.97 -7.20
C ASP A 29 -8.22 17.51 -7.45
N ILE A 30 -7.64 16.86 -6.44
CA ILE A 30 -7.23 15.45 -6.51
C ILE A 30 -7.59 14.73 -5.21
N GLY A 31 -8.50 13.79 -5.31
CA GLY A 31 -8.85 12.88 -4.24
C GLY A 31 -8.13 11.54 -4.41
N ILE A 32 -7.56 11.02 -3.34
CA ILE A 32 -6.85 9.73 -3.33
C ILE A 32 -7.56 8.78 -2.38
N GLY A 33 -7.92 7.59 -2.88
CA GLY A 33 -8.47 6.50 -2.10
C GLY A 33 -7.54 5.29 -2.09
N ILE A 34 -7.20 4.81 -0.90
CA ILE A 34 -6.33 3.64 -0.71
C ILE A 34 -7.06 2.61 0.15
N VAL A 35 -7.10 1.37 -0.33
CA VAL A 35 -7.60 0.21 0.41
C VAL A 35 -6.46 -0.79 0.56
N HIS A 36 -6.18 -1.16 1.80
CA HIS A 36 -5.05 -2.01 2.14
C HIS A 36 -5.41 -3.50 2.12
N GLU A 37 -4.39 -4.36 2.15
CA GLU A 37 -4.45 -5.81 2.00
C GLU A 37 -5.51 -6.48 2.87
N LYS A 38 -5.60 -6.14 4.16
CA LYS A 38 -6.59 -6.73 5.08
C LYS A 38 -8.01 -6.52 4.57
N LYS A 39 -8.34 -5.29 4.17
CA LYS A 39 -9.68 -4.98 3.65
C LYS A 39 -9.95 -5.63 2.30
N ILE A 40 -8.92 -5.77 1.44
CA ILE A 40 -9.03 -6.49 0.16
C ILE A 40 -9.37 -7.97 0.42
N ASP A 41 -8.73 -8.60 1.41
CA ASP A 41 -9.00 -10.00 1.78
C ASP A 41 -10.42 -10.20 2.36
N GLU A 42 -10.97 -9.18 3.05
CA GLU A 42 -12.33 -9.21 3.61
C GLU A 42 -13.42 -9.09 2.54
N ILE A 43 -13.27 -8.17 1.58
CA ILE A 43 -14.36 -7.78 0.66
C ILE A 43 -14.10 -8.11 -0.81
N ASN A 44 -12.99 -8.76 -1.15
CA ASN A 44 -12.40 -9.01 -2.46
C ASN A 44 -11.89 -7.77 -3.20
N ILE A 45 -11.13 -8.00 -4.29
CA ILE A 45 -10.46 -6.91 -5.03
C ILE A 45 -11.43 -5.98 -5.75
N LEU A 46 -12.57 -6.49 -6.26
CA LEU A 46 -13.54 -5.67 -6.96
C LEU A 46 -14.20 -4.68 -6.01
N GLN A 47 -14.72 -5.17 -4.87
CA GLN A 47 -15.35 -4.32 -3.85
C GLN A 47 -14.33 -3.36 -3.22
N ALA A 48 -13.09 -3.80 -3.03
CA ALA A 48 -12.02 -2.93 -2.54
C ALA A 48 -11.68 -1.81 -3.55
N THR A 49 -11.76 -2.09 -4.85
CA THR A 49 -11.59 -1.07 -5.89
C THR A 49 -12.71 -0.03 -5.83
N TYR A 50 -13.96 -0.47 -5.71
CA TYR A 50 -15.09 0.46 -5.57
C TYR A 50 -15.01 1.27 -4.27
N LEU A 51 -14.58 0.66 -3.17
CA LEU A 51 -14.36 1.36 -1.92
C LEU A 51 -13.24 2.42 -2.07
N ALA A 52 -12.13 2.10 -2.74
CA ALA A 52 -11.07 3.06 -3.00
C ALA A 52 -11.57 4.25 -3.85
N MET A 53 -12.41 4.00 -4.86
CA MET A 53 -13.05 5.05 -5.65
C MET A 53 -13.97 5.93 -4.79
N LYS A 54 -14.81 5.34 -3.91
CA LYS A 54 -15.66 6.10 -2.97
C LYS A 54 -14.82 6.98 -2.04
N ILE A 55 -13.73 6.44 -1.49
CA ILE A 55 -12.82 7.19 -0.63
C ILE A 55 -12.17 8.35 -1.42
N SER A 56 -11.76 8.11 -2.68
CA SER A 56 -11.14 9.16 -3.48
C SER A 56 -12.11 10.32 -3.76
N ILE A 57 -13.37 10.02 -4.08
CA ILE A 57 -14.43 11.02 -4.27
C ILE A 57 -14.67 11.80 -2.96
N GLY A 58 -14.76 11.09 -1.83
CA GLY A 58 -14.96 11.72 -0.52
C GLY A 58 -13.80 12.61 -0.06
N ASN A 59 -12.60 12.43 -0.61
CA ASN A 59 -11.43 13.25 -0.32
C ASN A 59 -11.28 14.46 -1.25
N LEU A 60 -12.18 14.63 -2.22
CA LEU A 60 -12.25 15.85 -3.04
C LEU A 60 -12.85 17.00 -2.23
N LYS A 61 -12.26 18.17 -2.35
CA LYS A 61 -12.78 19.44 -1.80
C LYS A 61 -13.84 20.05 -2.72
N ILE A 62 -13.68 19.80 -4.04
CA ILE A 62 -14.60 20.28 -5.08
C ILE A 62 -15.45 19.08 -5.51
N LYS A 63 -16.78 19.19 -5.35
CA LYS A 63 -17.70 18.14 -5.76
C LYS A 63 -17.75 18.06 -7.30
N PRO A 64 -17.49 16.89 -7.91
CA PRO A 64 -17.60 16.72 -9.36
C PRO A 64 -19.07 16.64 -9.81
N ASP A 65 -19.36 17.13 -11.01
CA ASP A 65 -20.69 17.02 -11.64
C ASP A 65 -20.92 15.64 -12.26
N ILE A 66 -19.85 15.01 -12.77
CA ILE A 66 -19.88 13.67 -13.38
C ILE A 66 -18.64 12.86 -13.04
N LEU A 67 -18.80 11.55 -12.88
CA LEU A 67 -17.73 10.60 -12.66
C LEU A 67 -17.45 9.80 -13.94
N LEU A 68 -16.23 9.91 -14.45
CA LEU A 68 -15.74 9.02 -15.52
C LEU A 68 -14.99 7.84 -14.91
N ILE A 69 -15.47 6.62 -15.12
CA ILE A 69 -14.99 5.42 -14.46
C ILE A 69 -14.43 4.44 -15.49
N ASP A 70 -13.18 4.01 -15.32
CA ASP A 70 -12.60 2.94 -16.13
C ASP A 70 -13.22 1.59 -15.78
N GLY A 71 -13.73 0.90 -16.78
CA GLY A 71 -14.28 -0.44 -16.65
C GLY A 71 -15.78 -0.57 -16.93
N LYS A 72 -16.31 -1.75 -16.56
CA LYS A 72 -17.74 -2.05 -16.66
C LYS A 72 -18.51 -1.32 -15.55
N ARG A 73 -19.84 -1.36 -15.62
CA ARG A 73 -20.76 -0.69 -14.69
C ARG A 73 -20.35 -0.93 -13.22
N ALA A 74 -20.09 0.18 -12.53
CA ALA A 74 -19.89 0.24 -11.09
C ALA A 74 -20.83 1.31 -10.56
N ASP A 75 -21.73 0.95 -9.67
CA ASP A 75 -22.55 1.92 -8.92
C ASP A 75 -21.76 2.33 -7.68
N ILE A 76 -21.04 3.47 -7.82
CA ILE A 76 -20.08 3.91 -6.79
C ILE A 76 -20.65 5.04 -5.94
N HIS A 77 -21.43 5.96 -6.54
CA HIS A 77 -21.87 7.17 -5.88
C HIS A 77 -23.18 7.70 -6.49
N HIS A 78 -23.86 8.62 -5.77
CA HIS A 78 -25.08 9.30 -6.24
C HIS A 78 -24.83 10.35 -7.32
N ILE A 79 -23.58 10.67 -7.63
CA ILE A 79 -23.19 11.57 -8.74
C ILE A 79 -23.39 10.83 -10.05
N GLU A 80 -23.77 11.52 -11.11
CA GLU A 80 -23.88 10.96 -12.46
C GLU A 80 -22.58 10.26 -12.86
N GLN A 81 -22.70 9.04 -13.41
CA GLN A 81 -21.56 8.17 -13.71
C GLN A 81 -21.57 7.72 -15.17
N LYS A 82 -20.41 7.83 -15.82
CA LYS A 82 -20.17 7.29 -17.16
C LYS A 82 -19.04 6.25 -17.09
N ASN A 83 -19.40 5.01 -17.31
CA ASN A 83 -18.45 3.89 -17.34
C ASN A 83 -17.87 3.72 -18.75
N ILE A 84 -16.54 3.71 -18.87
CA ILE A 84 -15.82 3.63 -20.15
C ILE A 84 -14.88 2.44 -20.10
N ILE A 85 -15.14 1.42 -20.93
CA ILE A 85 -14.25 0.26 -21.05
C ILE A 85 -12.95 0.69 -21.70
N LYS A 86 -11.80 0.34 -21.10
CA LYS A 86 -10.47 0.83 -21.47
C LYS A 86 -10.37 2.36 -21.41
N GLY A 87 -11.00 2.94 -20.40
CA GLY A 87 -11.11 4.37 -20.22
C GLY A 87 -9.76 5.06 -20.13
N ASP A 88 -8.74 4.41 -19.57
CA ASP A 88 -7.34 4.88 -19.52
C ASP A 88 -6.70 5.10 -20.90
N SER A 89 -7.24 4.47 -21.94
CA SER A 89 -6.80 4.67 -23.34
C SER A 89 -7.72 5.60 -24.15
N LEU A 90 -8.95 5.84 -23.69
CA LEU A 90 -9.99 6.58 -24.43
C LEU A 90 -10.33 7.93 -23.82
N SER A 91 -10.09 8.14 -22.52
CA SER A 91 -10.40 9.37 -21.81
C SER A 91 -9.13 9.96 -21.18
N TYR A 92 -8.85 11.20 -21.53
CA TYR A 92 -7.74 11.96 -20.98
C TYR A 92 -7.80 12.03 -19.44
N THR A 93 -8.96 12.33 -18.87
CA THR A 93 -9.16 12.43 -17.41
C THR A 93 -8.92 11.10 -16.71
N ILE A 94 -9.41 9.99 -17.27
CA ILE A 94 -9.15 8.66 -16.73
C ILE A 94 -7.66 8.30 -16.84
N ALA A 95 -7.01 8.63 -17.96
CA ALA A 95 -5.57 8.42 -18.13
C ALA A 95 -4.75 9.20 -17.08
N ALA A 96 -5.10 10.47 -16.83
CA ALA A 96 -4.47 11.28 -15.80
C ALA A 96 -4.64 10.66 -14.40
N ALA A 97 -5.86 10.26 -14.04
CA ALA A 97 -6.14 9.57 -12.78
C ALA A 97 -5.36 8.26 -12.64
N SER A 98 -5.24 7.47 -13.73
CA SER A 98 -4.44 6.24 -13.79
C SER A 98 -2.95 6.49 -13.53
N ILE A 99 -2.38 7.59 -14.06
CA ILE A 99 -1.00 8.01 -13.80
C ILE A 99 -0.82 8.33 -12.31
N VAL A 100 -1.71 9.13 -11.72
CA VAL A 100 -1.65 9.51 -10.31
C VAL A 100 -1.71 8.27 -9.42
N ALA A 101 -2.68 7.39 -9.64
CA ALA A 101 -2.85 6.16 -8.87
C ALA A 101 -1.60 5.25 -8.97
N LYS A 102 -1.04 5.09 -10.18
CA LYS A 102 0.15 4.27 -10.42
C LYS A 102 1.37 4.82 -9.71
N VAL A 103 1.62 6.13 -9.79
CA VAL A 103 2.78 6.76 -9.13
C VAL A 103 2.70 6.62 -7.61
N ILE A 104 1.53 6.88 -7.02
CA ILE A 104 1.35 6.77 -5.57
C ILE A 104 1.56 5.34 -5.11
N ARG A 105 0.97 4.35 -5.81
CA ARG A 105 1.18 2.94 -5.51
C ARG A 105 2.65 2.55 -5.61
N ASP A 106 3.35 2.95 -6.67
CA ASP A 106 4.76 2.63 -6.87
C ASP A 106 5.63 3.25 -5.78
N LYS A 107 5.37 4.51 -5.37
CA LYS A 107 6.05 5.15 -4.23
C LYS A 107 5.84 4.36 -2.92
N MET A 108 4.63 3.88 -2.65
CA MET A 108 4.38 3.01 -1.48
C MET A 108 5.19 1.71 -1.55
N MET A 109 5.23 1.06 -2.71
CA MET A 109 5.99 -0.19 -2.88
C MET A 109 7.50 0.02 -2.74
N LEU A 110 8.02 1.20 -3.08
CA LEU A 110 9.42 1.58 -2.82
C LEU A 110 9.67 1.70 -1.30
N GLU A 111 8.76 2.27 -0.54
CA GLU A 111 8.90 2.32 0.93
C GLU A 111 8.85 0.90 1.52
N TYR A 112 7.92 0.06 1.09
CA TYR A 112 7.86 -1.34 1.52
C TYR A 112 9.12 -2.14 1.15
N SER A 113 9.80 -1.82 0.06
CA SER A 113 11.04 -2.53 -0.31
C SER A 113 12.19 -2.31 0.67
N LYS A 114 12.16 -1.21 1.44
CA LYS A 114 13.14 -0.95 2.51
C LYS A 114 12.88 -1.81 3.75
N VAL A 115 11.62 -2.15 4.00
CA VAL A 115 11.16 -2.93 5.16
C VAL A 115 11.18 -4.43 4.89
N PHE A 116 10.98 -4.81 3.63
CA PHE A 116 10.90 -6.19 3.15
C PHE A 116 11.87 -6.41 1.98
N PRO A 117 13.20 -6.29 2.18
CA PRO A 117 14.18 -6.36 1.11
C PRO A 117 14.19 -7.71 0.40
N GLU A 118 13.84 -8.80 1.08
CA GLU A 118 13.79 -10.16 0.55
C GLU A 118 12.85 -10.35 -0.63
N TYR A 119 11.79 -9.52 -0.74
CA TYR A 119 10.84 -9.60 -1.87
C TYR A 119 11.21 -8.71 -3.06
N ASN A 120 12.17 -7.80 -2.92
CA ASN A 120 12.66 -6.95 -4.02
C ASN A 120 11.54 -6.08 -4.68
N PHE A 121 10.64 -5.54 -3.86
CA PHE A 121 9.48 -4.75 -4.33
C PHE A 121 9.86 -3.52 -5.16
N HIS A 122 11.06 -2.99 -5.01
CA HIS A 122 11.53 -1.86 -5.80
C HIS A 122 11.61 -2.17 -7.31
N LYS A 123 11.82 -3.45 -7.69
CA LYS A 123 11.87 -3.85 -9.10
C LYS A 123 10.48 -4.06 -9.70
N HIS A 124 9.65 -4.87 -9.06
CA HIS A 124 8.39 -5.34 -9.64
C HIS A 124 7.13 -4.77 -8.97
N LYS A 125 7.25 -3.88 -7.98
CA LYS A 125 6.14 -3.20 -7.31
C LYS A 125 5.00 -4.14 -6.83
N GLY A 126 5.36 -5.38 -6.46
CA GLY A 126 4.41 -6.39 -5.99
C GLY A 126 3.68 -7.17 -7.11
N TYR A 127 4.07 -7.00 -8.38
CA TYR A 127 3.53 -7.83 -9.46
C TYR A 127 4.08 -9.26 -9.38
N GLY A 128 3.30 -10.25 -9.88
CA GLY A 128 3.61 -11.68 -9.85
C GLY A 128 4.71 -12.11 -10.82
N THR A 129 5.88 -11.51 -10.75
CA THR A 129 7.06 -11.94 -11.51
C THR A 129 7.60 -13.26 -10.96
N LYS A 130 8.35 -14.01 -11.75
CA LYS A 130 9.01 -15.26 -11.30
C LYS A 130 9.82 -15.02 -10.02
N PHE A 131 10.55 -13.91 -9.95
CA PHE A 131 11.34 -13.57 -8.78
C PHE A 131 10.45 -13.40 -7.54
N HIS A 132 9.35 -12.65 -7.65
CA HIS A 132 8.44 -12.42 -6.53
C HIS A 132 7.77 -13.71 -6.05
N ILE A 133 7.34 -14.56 -6.98
CA ILE A 133 6.73 -15.87 -6.66
C ILE A 133 7.76 -16.77 -5.93
N ASN A 134 9.00 -16.82 -6.41
CA ASN A 134 10.07 -17.57 -5.76
C ASN A 134 10.38 -17.03 -4.36
N ALA A 135 10.45 -15.70 -4.20
CA ALA A 135 10.67 -15.07 -2.90
C ALA A 135 9.55 -15.43 -1.90
N ILE A 136 8.28 -15.44 -2.34
CA ILE A 136 7.16 -15.88 -1.50
C ILE A 136 7.32 -17.35 -1.09
N GLY A 137 7.74 -18.22 -2.00
CA GLY A 137 8.02 -19.64 -1.69
C GLY A 137 9.11 -19.81 -0.62
N GLN A 138 10.18 -19.01 -0.70
CA GLN A 138 11.32 -19.06 0.21
C GLN A 138 11.06 -18.39 1.56
N HIS A 139 10.44 -17.21 1.57
CA HIS A 139 10.30 -16.35 2.74
C HIS A 139 8.90 -16.35 3.34
N LYS A 140 7.94 -17.04 2.72
CA LYS A 140 6.51 -17.01 3.03
C LYS A 140 5.87 -15.67 2.70
N ALA A 141 4.59 -15.48 3.02
CA ALA A 141 3.90 -14.21 2.82
C ALA A 141 4.26 -13.21 3.91
N SER A 142 4.59 -11.97 3.53
CA SER A 142 4.76 -10.87 4.48
C SER A 142 3.42 -10.27 4.92
N PRO A 143 3.40 -9.43 5.98
CA PRO A 143 2.17 -8.77 6.46
C PRO A 143 1.42 -7.92 5.43
N ILE A 144 2.09 -7.45 4.38
CA ILE A 144 1.48 -6.60 3.34
C ILE A 144 0.96 -7.37 2.12
N HIS A 145 1.12 -8.70 2.11
CA HIS A 145 0.56 -9.52 1.04
C HIS A 145 -0.94 -9.73 1.23
N ARG A 146 -1.67 -9.80 0.12
CA ARG A 146 -3.10 -10.15 0.10
C ARG A 146 -3.25 -11.65 0.23
N LYS A 147 -3.65 -12.12 1.41
CA LYS A 147 -3.64 -13.54 1.79
C LYS A 147 -4.60 -14.41 0.97
N SER A 148 -5.68 -13.82 0.48
CA SER A 148 -6.66 -14.48 -0.38
C SER A 148 -6.19 -14.76 -1.81
N PHE A 149 -5.05 -14.18 -2.23
CA PHE A 149 -4.54 -14.32 -3.60
C PHE A 149 -3.60 -15.52 -3.75
N LYS A 150 -3.70 -16.27 -4.85
CA LYS A 150 -2.68 -17.23 -5.25
C LYS A 150 -1.46 -16.53 -5.86
N PRO A 151 -0.23 -17.00 -5.60
CA PRO A 151 0.17 -18.13 -4.76
C PRO A 151 0.29 -17.80 -3.26
N ILE A 152 -0.07 -16.58 -2.81
CA ILE A 152 0.12 -16.11 -1.43
C ILE A 152 -0.57 -17.04 -0.43
N SER A 153 -1.84 -17.43 -0.72
CA SER A 153 -2.65 -18.28 0.16
C SER A 153 -2.02 -19.68 0.41
N GLU A 154 -1.13 -20.12 -0.46
CA GLU A 154 -0.41 -21.40 -0.35
C GLU A 154 0.89 -21.28 0.48
N HIS A 155 1.33 -20.05 0.74
CA HIS A 155 2.59 -19.74 1.42
C HIS A 155 2.42 -18.84 2.64
N LEU A 156 1.30 -18.97 3.35
CA LEU A 156 1.08 -18.21 4.58
C LEU A 156 2.04 -18.67 5.68
N PRO A 157 2.66 -17.74 6.43
CA PRO A 157 3.52 -18.12 7.54
C PRO A 157 2.68 -18.63 8.73
N THR A 158 3.31 -19.45 9.57
CA THR A 158 2.80 -19.89 10.85
C THR A 158 3.51 -19.18 12.00
N ILE A 159 2.98 -19.26 13.21
CA ILE A 159 3.67 -18.72 14.41
C ILE A 159 5.05 -19.37 14.56
N LYS A 160 5.17 -20.67 14.26
CA LYS A 160 6.45 -21.40 14.33
C LYS A 160 7.54 -20.83 13.42
N ASP A 161 7.16 -20.26 12.26
CA ASP A 161 8.12 -19.62 11.33
C ASP A 161 8.79 -18.38 11.94
N TYR A 162 8.14 -17.70 12.86
CA TYR A 162 8.67 -16.54 13.56
C TYR A 162 9.40 -16.90 14.86
N THR A 163 8.86 -17.82 15.67
CA THR A 163 9.45 -18.23 16.95
C THR A 163 10.71 -19.06 16.77
N LYS A 164 10.68 -20.08 15.90
CA LYS A 164 11.82 -20.96 15.61
C LYS A 164 13.05 -20.20 15.10
N ASN A 165 12.84 -19.17 14.31
CA ASN A 165 13.91 -18.39 13.68
C ASN A 165 14.24 -17.09 14.43
N LYS A 166 13.73 -16.87 15.64
CA LYS A 166 13.92 -15.64 16.43
C LYS A 166 13.51 -14.35 15.65
N LYS A 167 12.55 -14.48 14.73
CA LYS A 167 12.11 -13.38 13.84
C LYS A 167 10.98 -12.53 14.41
N MET A 168 10.53 -12.79 15.65
CA MET A 168 9.38 -12.09 16.23
C MET A 168 9.62 -10.58 16.36
N ASN A 169 10.83 -10.18 16.81
CA ASN A 169 11.21 -8.78 16.89
C ASN A 169 11.21 -8.10 15.50
N LEU A 170 11.76 -8.80 14.49
CA LEU A 170 11.73 -8.28 13.12
C LEU A 170 10.30 -8.11 12.61
N LEU A 171 9.42 -9.08 12.88
CA LEU A 171 8.01 -8.98 12.53
C LEU A 171 7.35 -7.76 13.19
N GLY A 172 7.58 -7.53 14.48
CA GLY A 172 7.07 -6.34 15.17
C GLY A 172 7.54 -5.03 14.53
N LYS A 173 8.85 -4.93 14.24
CA LYS A 173 9.41 -3.78 13.52
C LYS A 173 8.78 -3.59 12.14
N GLN A 174 8.59 -4.66 11.37
CA GLN A 174 7.96 -4.65 10.06
C GLN A 174 6.48 -4.21 10.11
N LEU A 175 5.73 -4.62 11.14
CA LEU A 175 4.34 -4.21 11.34
C LEU A 175 4.25 -2.71 11.64
N VAL A 176 5.08 -2.19 12.54
CA VAL A 176 5.15 -0.76 12.87
C VAL A 176 5.53 0.07 11.65
N ALA A 177 6.59 -0.34 10.93
CA ALA A 177 7.00 0.34 9.71
C ALA A 177 5.89 0.34 8.65
N SER A 178 5.20 -0.79 8.47
CA SER A 178 4.06 -0.91 7.55
C SER A 178 2.91 0.02 7.94
N TYR A 179 2.60 0.12 9.23
CA TYR A 179 1.60 1.06 9.73
C TYR A 179 1.97 2.51 9.39
N LEU A 180 3.22 2.90 9.61
CA LEU A 180 3.68 4.26 9.32
C LEU A 180 3.71 4.57 7.82
N ILE A 181 4.07 3.61 6.96
CA ILE A 181 3.95 3.75 5.50
C ILE A 181 2.49 3.99 5.09
N LYS A 182 1.53 3.26 5.67
CA LYS A 182 0.09 3.47 5.45
C LYS A 182 -0.40 4.85 5.89
N LYS A 183 0.32 5.51 6.82
CA LYS A 183 0.09 6.89 7.26
C LYS A 183 0.92 7.93 6.48
N ASN A 184 1.48 7.53 5.32
CA ASN A 184 2.28 8.37 4.42
C ASN A 184 3.62 8.85 5.03
N TYR A 185 4.23 8.07 5.93
CA TYR A 185 5.61 8.28 6.35
C TYR A 185 6.58 7.62 5.36
N LYS A 186 7.69 8.31 5.09
CA LYS A 186 8.81 7.76 4.29
C LYS A 186 9.83 7.14 5.24
N ILE A 187 10.24 5.92 4.97
CA ILE A 187 11.26 5.22 5.74
C ILE A 187 12.65 5.76 5.35
N ILE A 188 13.38 6.27 6.33
CA ILE A 188 14.77 6.73 6.16
C ILE A 188 15.71 5.59 6.53
N ILE A 189 15.55 5.02 7.72
CA ILE A 189 16.36 3.92 8.23
C ILE A 189 15.42 2.84 8.78
N PHE A 190 15.73 1.59 8.43
CA PHE A 190 15.14 0.39 8.99
C PHE A 190 16.27 -0.62 9.18
N ASN A 191 16.80 -0.72 10.40
CA ASN A 191 17.93 -1.59 10.72
C ASN A 191 17.91 -2.01 12.21
N ASN A 192 18.93 -2.75 12.64
CA ASN A 192 19.02 -3.21 14.02
C ASN A 192 19.53 -2.17 15.02
N GLN A 193 20.18 -1.09 14.55
CA GLN A 193 20.77 -0.08 15.43
C GLN A 193 19.75 0.94 15.93
N TYR A 194 18.89 1.45 15.00
CA TYR A 194 17.90 2.50 15.29
C TYR A 194 16.46 2.02 15.16
N ASP A 195 16.25 0.70 14.93
CA ASP A 195 14.97 0.11 14.61
C ASP A 195 14.28 0.77 13.44
N LEU A 196 13.81 2.02 13.61
CA LEU A 196 13.08 2.73 12.57
C LEU A 196 13.28 4.24 12.71
N ILE A 197 13.70 4.88 11.62
CA ILE A 197 13.63 6.32 11.43
C ILE A 197 12.76 6.61 10.22
N CYS A 198 11.74 7.42 10.38
CA CYS A 198 10.86 7.81 9.29
C CYS A 198 10.52 9.30 9.33
N ARG A 199 10.05 9.83 8.21
CA ARG A 199 9.69 11.24 8.04
C ARG A 199 8.37 11.43 7.34
N LYS A 200 7.59 12.39 7.82
CA LYS A 200 6.43 12.93 7.10
C LYS A 200 6.48 14.46 7.20
N ASN A 201 6.54 15.12 6.05
CA ASN A 201 6.77 16.57 5.98
C ASN A 201 8.04 16.99 6.76
N LYS A 202 7.90 17.89 7.75
CA LYS A 202 9.00 18.35 8.63
C LYS A 202 9.18 17.49 9.88
N VAL A 203 8.31 16.50 10.13
CA VAL A 203 8.34 15.65 11.33
C VAL A 203 9.21 14.42 11.07
N ILE A 204 10.18 14.19 11.93
CA ILE A 204 11.00 12.97 11.96
C ILE A 204 10.61 12.18 13.20
N ILE A 205 10.35 10.89 13.03
CA ILE A 205 10.10 9.94 14.11
C ILE A 205 11.30 8.99 14.17
N ILE A 206 11.85 8.86 15.36
CA ILE A 206 12.87 7.86 15.72
C ILE A 206 12.16 6.90 16.68
N ALA A 207 12.00 5.64 16.28
CA ALA A 207 11.33 4.65 17.09
C ALA A 207 12.27 3.49 17.40
N LYS A 208 12.37 3.16 18.69
CA LYS A 208 12.88 1.88 19.18
C LYS A 208 11.68 0.98 19.43
N ILE A 209 11.73 -0.24 18.90
CA ILE A 209 10.58 -1.14 18.88
C ILE A 209 10.92 -2.39 19.67
N GLU A 210 10.18 -2.61 20.75
CA GLU A 210 10.28 -3.82 21.57
C GLU A 210 9.03 -4.67 21.41
N VAL A 211 9.21 -5.95 21.22
CA VAL A 211 8.11 -6.92 21.13
C VAL A 211 8.02 -7.66 22.45
N LEU A 212 6.97 -7.36 23.21
CA LEU A 212 6.68 -8.05 24.46
C LEU A 212 5.75 -9.24 24.18
N LEU A 213 6.22 -10.43 24.46
CA LEU A 213 5.46 -11.68 24.40
C LEU A 213 4.88 -11.96 25.79
N ASN A 214 3.73 -11.38 26.10
CA ASN A 214 2.94 -11.80 27.27
C ASN A 214 2.01 -12.94 26.84
N ASN A 215 1.73 -13.86 27.74
CA ASN A 215 0.91 -15.06 27.46
C ASN A 215 -0.49 -14.75 26.90
N GLU A 216 -0.94 -13.50 26.95
CA GLU A 216 -2.27 -13.09 26.48
C GLU A 216 -2.25 -11.99 25.40
N THR A 217 -1.14 -11.26 25.21
CA THR A 217 -1.08 -10.17 24.23
C THR A 217 0.34 -9.95 23.73
N ILE A 218 0.50 -9.88 22.41
CA ILE A 218 1.75 -9.43 21.79
C ILE A 218 1.53 -7.94 21.46
N ASN A 219 2.07 -7.08 22.29
CA ASN A 219 2.05 -5.64 22.09
C ASN A 219 3.44 -5.17 21.68
N SER A 220 3.53 -4.31 20.68
CA SER A 220 4.74 -3.56 20.39
C SER A 220 4.64 -2.20 21.08
N LYS A 221 5.51 -1.94 22.04
CA LYS A 221 5.64 -0.63 22.65
C LYS A 221 6.58 0.22 21.80
N ILE A 222 6.09 1.38 21.37
CA ILE A 222 6.90 2.36 20.64
C ILE A 222 7.24 3.45 21.63
N GLU A 223 8.50 3.55 22.03
CA GLU A 223 9.01 4.71 22.73
C GLU A 223 9.41 5.75 21.69
N SER A 224 8.56 6.72 21.46
CA SER A 224 8.91 7.95 20.77
C SER A 224 8.64 9.11 21.72
N ASN A 225 9.39 10.18 21.59
CA ASN A 225 9.26 11.35 22.45
C ASN A 225 7.87 12.03 22.43
N LYS A 226 6.85 11.49 21.77
CA LYS A 226 5.46 12.01 21.79
C LYS A 226 4.36 11.11 21.20
N LEU A 227 4.61 9.88 20.73
CA LEU A 227 3.58 9.09 20.06
C LEU A 227 3.59 7.65 20.59
N ASN A 228 2.57 7.29 21.38
CA ASN A 228 2.27 5.89 21.68
C ASN A 228 1.48 5.31 20.52
N PHE A 229 2.02 4.29 19.87
CA PHE A 229 1.31 3.52 18.86
C PHE A 229 1.04 2.12 19.39
N ASP A 230 -0.20 1.79 19.60
CA ASP A 230 -0.62 0.39 19.77
C ASP A 230 -0.78 -0.25 18.39
N VAL A 231 0.21 -1.03 17.98
CA VAL A 231 0.08 -1.91 16.82
C VAL A 231 -0.43 -3.24 17.32
N ASN A 232 -1.70 -3.54 17.04
CA ASN A 232 -2.31 -4.78 17.47
C ASN A 232 -1.72 -5.96 16.67
N MET A 233 -0.67 -6.58 17.20
CA MET A 233 -0.09 -7.81 16.63
C MET A 233 -1.06 -8.99 16.70
N LYS A 234 -2.02 -8.98 17.62
CA LYS A 234 -3.04 -10.02 17.76
C LYS A 234 -3.87 -10.17 16.48
N ASP A 235 -4.21 -9.06 15.85
CA ASP A 235 -4.92 -9.04 14.56
C ASP A 235 -4.11 -9.67 13.43
N PHE A 236 -2.80 -9.49 13.43
CA PHE A 236 -1.95 -10.17 12.44
C PHE A 236 -1.79 -11.64 12.77
N LEU A 237 -1.50 -11.98 14.03
CA LEU A 237 -1.28 -13.36 14.45
C LEU A 237 -2.53 -14.22 14.33
N SER A 238 -3.73 -13.66 14.57
CA SER A 238 -5.01 -14.38 14.36
C SER A 238 -5.24 -14.78 12.91
N THR A 239 -4.52 -14.17 11.97
CA THR A 239 -4.59 -14.48 10.54
C THR A 239 -3.53 -15.48 10.08
N LEU A 240 -2.63 -15.90 10.97
CA LEU A 240 -1.69 -16.97 10.68
C LEU A 240 -2.39 -18.33 10.81
N LYS A 241 -1.98 -19.31 9.99
CA LYS A 241 -2.44 -20.69 10.16
C LYS A 241 -1.81 -21.23 11.45
N ILE A 242 -2.65 -21.63 12.40
CA ILE A 242 -2.28 -22.36 13.63
C ILE A 242 -2.05 -23.82 13.27
#